data_ed3ecb2d3680a43e437938dc4a215e95
#
_entry.id   ed3ecb2d3680a43e437938dc4a215e95
#
_cell.length_a   1.000
_cell.length_b   1.000
_cell.length_c   1.000
_cell.angle_alpha   90.00
_cell.angle_beta   90.00
_cell.angle_gamma   90.00
#
_symmetry.space_group_name_H-M   'P 1'
#
loop_
_entity.id
_entity.type
_entity.pdbx_description
1 polymer ?
#
loop_
_entity_poly.entity_id
_entity_poly.type
_entity_poly.pdbx_seq_one_letter_code
_entity_poly.pdbx_strand_id
1 'polypeptide(L)'
;MNLKQWMAAASLAPMLAACGGDGDPPPAPVVRLCPQTIDYNTVFVGGSGSGELVKVQLDTTKMTYRMTYLASPVPITAGTVQPTRDTAPANVVDGTLADETGLPTVKLNQCTFRMQNASLDPSRPARLFLGEGVLGGAIPGATIQFNGVIGVGKIPQTTFPYYPFISFSSLETDLTKIAGTYNQLGYHQVPSQNFQPVALDQKVTINADGSYVETDNFGKKNGGQPLASSATVNQPFTLRPDAPAFQSLDYQPQIPPTLAALDPAKAGKGILIVGKLRNQLVPVFIRTGAANADLTQGPPSADDESGISFLSPQTAIAQGSQNGEYTGVDSAFNYRATALVGAQATLLDPFNASQAALTRALNLDFTQKVPGVVTTVHADAASGPATGKFVFTGGVFGFLDMADTSNPYFTVGAFVQ
;
A
#
# COMPACT_ATOMS: atom_id res chain seq x y z
N MET A 1 27.99 -16.33 -4.03
CA MET A 1 28.58 -15.05 -3.63
C MET A 1 27.92 -14.65 -2.31
N ASN A 2 28.70 -14.45 -1.25
CA ASN A 2 28.14 -14.24 0.10
C ASN A 2 27.52 -12.84 0.20
N LEU A 3 26.26 -12.75 0.59
CA LEU A 3 25.48 -11.53 0.79
C LEU A 3 26.17 -10.52 1.76
N LYS A 4 27.04 -10.99 2.62
CA LYS A 4 27.85 -10.18 3.56
C LYS A 4 28.88 -9.24 2.88
N GLN A 5 29.20 -9.45 1.62
CA GLN A 5 30.19 -8.61 0.91
C GLN A 5 29.61 -7.35 0.26
N TRP A 6 28.29 -7.27 0.10
CA TRP A 6 27.63 -6.12 -0.53
C TRP A 6 27.28 -4.98 0.43
N MET A 7 27.22 -5.25 1.74
CA MET A 7 26.93 -4.23 2.75
C MET A 7 28.15 -3.44 3.22
N ALA A 8 29.36 -3.79 2.76
CA ALA A 8 30.62 -3.16 3.21
C ALA A 8 31.13 -2.00 2.34
N ALA A 9 30.46 -1.67 1.24
CA ALA A 9 31.01 -0.73 0.23
C ALA A 9 30.60 0.74 0.40
N ALA A 10 29.86 1.11 1.45
CA ALA A 10 29.34 2.47 1.62
C ALA A 10 29.94 3.27 2.79
N SER A 11 31.06 2.84 3.39
CA SER A 11 31.70 3.60 4.48
C SER A 11 33.19 3.81 4.27
N LEU A 12 33.55 4.63 3.28
CA LEU A 12 34.87 5.22 3.18
C LEU A 12 34.81 6.66 3.73
N ALA A 13 34.93 6.79 5.06
CA ALA A 13 35.34 8.04 5.69
C ALA A 13 36.86 8.11 5.75
N PRO A 14 37.51 9.24 5.39
CA PRO A 14 38.95 9.39 5.51
C PRO A 14 39.38 9.45 6.98
N MET A 15 40.24 8.52 7.40
CA MET A 15 40.95 8.64 8.67
C MET A 15 42.05 9.72 8.55
N LEU A 16 41.80 10.88 9.16
CA LEU A 16 42.85 11.81 9.52
C LEU A 16 43.33 11.44 10.91
N ALA A 17 44.51 10.80 10.98
CA ALA A 17 45.20 10.57 12.22
C ALA A 17 45.77 11.89 12.77
N ALA A 18 45.27 12.35 13.90
CA ALA A 18 45.92 13.36 14.73
C ALA A 18 46.35 12.70 16.04
N CYS A 19 47.64 12.63 16.28
CA CYS A 19 48.21 12.24 17.58
C CYS A 19 47.91 13.25 18.68
N GLY A 20 47.49 12.76 19.85
CA GLY A 20 47.65 13.45 21.12
C GLY A 20 46.38 13.63 21.93
N GLY A 21 46.25 12.87 23.03
CA GLY A 21 45.31 13.12 24.12
C GLY A 21 44.39 11.94 24.41
N ASP A 22 44.55 11.33 25.59
CA ASP A 22 43.68 10.29 26.14
C ASP A 22 42.24 10.83 26.42
N GLY A 23 41.45 10.77 25.42
CA GLY A 23 40.00 10.98 25.51
C GLY A 23 39.38 10.28 24.29
N ASP A 24 38.51 9.30 24.51
CA ASP A 24 37.74 8.71 23.41
C ASP A 24 37.10 9.81 22.59
N PRO A 25 37.23 9.82 21.25
CA PRO A 25 36.54 10.81 20.44
C PRO A 25 35.05 10.72 20.72
N PRO A 26 34.35 11.84 20.87
CA PRO A 26 32.92 11.81 21.07
C PRO A 26 32.28 10.97 19.95
N PRO A 27 31.33 10.07 20.24
CA PRO A 27 30.69 9.25 19.23
C PRO A 27 30.17 10.18 18.13
N ALA A 28 30.44 9.80 16.89
CA ALA A 28 29.98 10.57 15.74
C ALA A 28 28.45 10.79 15.86
N PRO A 29 27.95 12.00 15.60
CA PRO A 29 26.52 12.25 15.71
C PRO A 29 25.76 11.27 14.82
N VAL A 30 24.82 10.55 15.41
CA VAL A 30 23.96 9.62 14.68
C VAL A 30 23.05 10.45 13.80
N VAL A 31 23.33 10.51 12.50
CA VAL A 31 22.47 11.17 11.53
C VAL A 31 21.23 10.30 11.36
N ARG A 32 20.12 10.72 11.94
CA ARG A 32 18.83 10.07 11.72
C ARG A 32 18.32 10.42 10.33
N LEU A 33 17.92 9.43 9.55
CA LEU A 33 17.32 9.59 8.22
C LEU A 33 15.83 9.94 8.30
N CYS A 34 15.19 9.62 9.40
CA CYS A 34 13.81 9.99 9.69
C CYS A 34 13.75 11.32 10.47
N PRO A 35 12.62 12.03 10.43
CA PRO A 35 12.40 13.20 11.27
C PRO A 35 12.75 12.91 12.73
N GLN A 36 13.53 13.79 13.37
CA GLN A 36 14.06 13.54 14.72
C GLN A 36 12.96 13.44 15.77
N THR A 37 11.89 14.20 15.60
CA THR A 37 10.71 14.16 16.46
C THR A 37 9.46 14.44 15.65
N ILE A 38 8.42 13.65 15.87
CA ILE A 38 7.08 13.89 15.36
C ILE A 38 6.12 13.88 16.54
N ASP A 39 5.18 14.78 16.52
CA ASP A 39 4.07 14.85 17.47
C ASP A 39 2.72 14.76 16.74
N TYR A 40 1.62 14.83 17.48
CA TYR A 40 0.26 14.73 16.94
C TYR A 40 -0.17 15.89 16.02
N ASN A 41 0.65 16.94 15.86
CA ASN A 41 0.41 17.99 14.87
C ASN A 41 0.73 17.49 13.45
N THR A 42 1.62 16.50 13.33
CA THR A 42 1.90 15.86 12.06
C THR A 42 0.85 14.79 11.78
N VAL A 43 0.01 15.03 10.79
CA VAL A 43 -1.09 14.16 10.41
C VAL A 43 -0.76 13.45 9.09
N PHE A 44 -0.75 12.13 9.11
CA PHE A 44 -0.63 11.32 7.91
C PHE A 44 -2.01 10.81 7.49
N VAL A 45 -2.35 10.93 6.22
CA VAL A 45 -3.58 10.35 5.65
C VAL A 45 -3.20 9.41 4.52
N GLY A 46 -3.75 8.21 4.54
CA GLY A 46 -3.37 7.18 3.57
C GLY A 46 -4.34 6.03 3.45
N GLY A 47 -3.96 5.08 2.61
CA GLY A 47 -4.74 3.92 2.27
C GLY A 47 -4.11 2.60 2.70
N SER A 48 -4.92 1.61 2.95
CA SER A 48 -4.50 0.25 3.27
C SER A 48 -4.91 -0.77 2.22
N GLY A 49 -4.24 -1.93 2.26
CA GLY A 49 -4.56 -3.07 1.40
C GLY A 49 -5.93 -3.69 1.65
N SER A 50 -6.59 -3.36 2.75
CA SER A 50 -7.99 -3.72 3.01
C SER A 50 -9.00 -2.75 2.37
N GLY A 51 -8.54 -1.67 1.72
CA GLY A 51 -9.40 -0.62 1.18
C GLY A 51 -9.86 0.41 2.22
N GLU A 52 -9.10 0.58 3.31
CA GLU A 52 -9.42 1.54 4.37
C GLU A 52 -8.71 2.88 4.14
N LEU A 53 -9.42 3.99 4.30
CA LEU A 53 -8.85 5.33 4.44
C LEU A 53 -8.57 5.59 5.92
N VAL A 54 -7.32 5.86 6.23
CA VAL A 54 -6.87 5.99 7.63
C VAL A 54 -6.08 7.27 7.83
N LYS A 55 -6.39 7.97 8.91
CA LYS A 55 -5.59 9.05 9.46
C LYS A 55 -4.73 8.52 10.59
N VAL A 56 -3.42 8.78 10.55
CA VAL A 56 -2.45 8.34 11.56
C VAL A 56 -1.69 9.54 12.10
N GLN A 57 -1.56 9.61 13.40
CA GLN A 57 -0.78 10.59 14.14
C GLN A 57 0.15 9.85 15.10
N LEU A 58 1.41 10.25 15.14
CA LEU A 58 2.43 9.64 16.00
C LEU A 58 3.01 10.71 16.93
N ASP A 59 3.33 10.34 18.16
CA ASP A 59 4.19 11.09 19.05
C ASP A 59 5.42 10.23 19.36
N THR A 60 6.53 10.49 18.68
CA THR A 60 7.75 9.69 18.81
C THR A 60 8.53 9.98 20.08
N THR A 61 8.19 11.03 20.81
CA THR A 61 8.75 11.32 22.14
C THR A 61 8.00 10.56 23.23
N LYS A 62 6.67 10.53 23.15
CA LYS A 62 5.83 9.78 24.10
C LYS A 62 5.66 8.31 23.70
N MET A 63 6.12 7.93 22.52
CA MET A 63 5.96 6.59 21.95
C MET A 63 4.49 6.16 21.92
N THR A 64 3.63 7.03 21.38
CA THR A 64 2.19 6.80 21.25
C THR A 64 1.71 7.06 19.83
N TYR A 65 0.58 6.48 19.48
CA TYR A 65 -0.09 6.73 18.22
C TYR A 65 -1.61 6.89 18.41
N ARG A 66 -2.21 7.58 17.45
CA ARG A 66 -3.66 7.63 17.25
C ARG A 66 -3.96 7.32 15.79
N MET A 67 -4.84 6.35 15.56
CA MET A 67 -5.41 6.07 14.25
C MET A 67 -6.88 6.41 14.23
N THR A 68 -7.36 6.94 13.10
CA THR A 68 -8.78 7.17 12.85
C THR A 68 -9.14 6.56 11.51
N TYR A 69 -10.04 5.60 11.51
CA TYR A 69 -10.61 5.05 10.29
C TYR A 69 -11.67 6.00 9.76
N LEU A 70 -11.46 6.53 8.54
CA LEU A 70 -12.34 7.51 7.88
C LEU A 70 -13.26 6.85 6.85
N ALA A 71 -12.83 5.70 6.31
CA ALA A 71 -13.64 4.77 5.53
C ALA A 71 -13.09 3.36 5.73
N SER A 72 -13.94 2.38 5.89
CA SER A 72 -13.53 0.99 6.10
C SER A 72 -14.60 0.01 5.60
N PRO A 73 -14.21 -1.03 4.84
CA PRO A 73 -15.08 -2.16 4.54
C PRO A 73 -14.99 -3.25 5.63
N VAL A 74 -14.09 -3.09 6.62
CA VAL A 74 -13.76 -4.11 7.60
C VAL A 74 -14.75 -4.07 8.76
N PRO A 75 -15.50 -5.16 9.03
CA PRO A 75 -16.46 -5.20 10.13
C PRO A 75 -15.74 -5.17 11.50
N ILE A 76 -16.40 -4.55 12.49
CA ILE A 76 -15.91 -4.51 13.87
C ILE A 76 -15.98 -5.90 14.51
N THR A 77 -16.99 -6.69 14.16
CA THR A 77 -17.27 -7.99 14.76
C THR A 77 -17.21 -9.08 13.69
N ALA A 78 -16.42 -10.11 13.90
CA ALA A 78 -16.43 -11.29 13.05
C ALA A 78 -17.83 -11.95 13.04
N GLY A 79 -18.27 -12.37 11.86
CA GLY A 79 -19.60 -12.94 11.67
C GLY A 79 -20.67 -11.94 11.21
N THR A 80 -20.32 -10.67 11.10
CA THR A 80 -21.20 -9.61 10.60
C THR A 80 -20.53 -8.91 9.40
N VAL A 81 -21.30 -8.08 8.68
CA VAL A 81 -20.76 -7.16 7.66
C VAL A 81 -20.87 -5.70 8.09
N GLN A 82 -21.64 -5.42 9.13
CA GLN A 82 -21.86 -4.10 9.72
C GLN A 82 -21.98 -4.24 11.26
N PRO A 83 -21.63 -3.21 12.05
CA PRO A 83 -20.95 -1.98 11.62
C PRO A 83 -19.47 -2.20 11.25
N THR A 84 -18.92 -1.30 10.43
CA THR A 84 -17.52 -1.30 10.02
C THR A 84 -16.64 -0.42 10.91
N ARG A 85 -15.31 -0.57 10.84
CA ARG A 85 -14.35 0.14 11.72
C ARG A 85 -14.43 1.66 11.64
N ASP A 86 -14.97 2.25 10.58
CA ASP A 86 -15.19 3.69 10.45
C ASP A 86 -16.42 4.19 11.23
N THR A 87 -17.14 3.29 11.92
CA THR A 87 -18.28 3.64 12.77
C THR A 87 -17.83 4.04 14.18
N ALA A 88 -18.22 5.23 14.63
CA ALA A 88 -17.90 5.70 15.98
C ALA A 88 -18.60 4.84 17.06
N PRO A 89 -17.97 4.62 18.23
CA PRO A 89 -16.66 5.12 18.65
C PRO A 89 -15.48 4.25 18.23
N ALA A 90 -15.69 3.12 17.57
CA ALA A 90 -14.65 2.16 17.19
C ALA A 90 -13.71 2.68 16.10
N ASN A 91 -14.05 3.81 15.46
CA ASN A 91 -13.24 4.42 14.42
C ASN A 91 -11.95 5.08 14.93
N VAL A 92 -11.76 5.24 16.23
CA VAL A 92 -10.54 5.80 16.82
C VAL A 92 -9.83 4.74 17.66
N VAL A 93 -8.55 4.52 17.37
CA VAL A 93 -7.69 3.58 18.08
C VAL A 93 -6.45 4.33 18.56
N ASP A 94 -6.29 4.38 19.87
CA ASP A 94 -5.08 4.90 20.54
C ASP A 94 -4.21 3.74 21.03
N GLY A 95 -2.89 3.90 20.98
CA GLY A 95 -1.98 2.88 21.47
C GLY A 95 -0.55 3.40 21.66
N THR A 96 0.34 2.47 21.99
CA THR A 96 1.75 2.75 22.24
C THR A 96 2.62 2.18 21.12
N LEU A 97 3.78 2.78 20.94
CA LEU A 97 4.83 2.36 20.01
C LEU A 97 5.99 1.74 20.79
N ALA A 98 6.75 0.89 20.12
CA ALA A 98 8.06 0.47 20.58
C ALA A 98 9.05 0.56 19.41
N ASP A 99 10.31 0.87 19.72
CA ASP A 99 11.37 0.84 18.73
C ASP A 99 11.52 -0.54 18.12
N GLU A 100 11.85 -0.58 16.82
CA GLU A 100 12.24 -1.82 16.16
C GLU A 100 13.75 -2.04 16.34
N THR A 101 14.13 -3.31 16.52
CA THR A 101 15.53 -3.71 16.70
C THR A 101 15.94 -4.90 15.82
N GLY A 102 14.96 -5.50 15.14
CA GLY A 102 15.14 -6.74 14.36
C GLY A 102 15.51 -6.53 12.89
N LEU A 103 15.58 -5.28 12.41
CA LEU A 103 15.89 -5.00 11.00
C LEU A 103 17.39 -5.03 10.73
N PRO A 104 17.82 -5.31 9.47
CA PRO A 104 19.23 -5.53 9.12
C PRO A 104 20.14 -4.35 9.37
N THR A 105 19.64 -3.12 9.32
CA THR A 105 20.46 -1.91 9.47
C THR A 105 19.98 -1.04 10.63
N VAL A 106 20.90 -0.30 11.23
CA VAL A 106 20.60 0.67 12.29
C VAL A 106 19.63 1.74 11.78
N LYS A 107 19.78 2.17 10.53
CA LYS A 107 18.91 3.18 9.90
C LYS A 107 17.48 2.71 9.79
N LEU A 108 17.25 1.50 9.33
CA LEU A 108 15.91 0.93 9.24
C LEU A 108 15.26 0.83 10.63
N ASN A 109 16.00 0.39 11.64
CA ASN A 109 15.50 0.30 13.02
C ASN A 109 15.14 1.67 13.59
N GLN A 110 15.94 2.72 13.34
CA GLN A 110 15.71 4.07 13.88
C GLN A 110 14.42 4.71 13.39
N CYS A 111 13.95 4.34 12.20
CA CYS A 111 12.76 4.90 11.57
C CYS A 111 11.57 3.96 11.57
N THR A 112 11.66 2.85 12.31
CA THR A 112 10.61 1.83 12.34
C THR A 112 10.08 1.66 13.76
N PHE A 113 8.75 1.66 13.87
CA PHE A 113 8.04 1.52 15.13
C PHE A 113 7.11 0.31 15.08
N ARG A 114 7.14 -0.51 16.12
CA ARG A 114 6.16 -1.57 16.34
C ARG A 114 4.95 -1.00 17.07
N MET A 115 3.75 -1.25 16.55
CA MET A 115 2.51 -0.92 17.24
C MET A 115 2.25 -1.95 18.34
N GLN A 116 2.19 -1.49 19.60
CA GLN A 116 1.98 -2.36 20.75
C GLN A 116 0.49 -2.61 20.98
N ASN A 117 0.15 -3.85 21.36
CA ASN A 117 -1.22 -4.26 21.73
C ASN A 117 -2.28 -4.04 20.63
N ALA A 118 -1.88 -3.79 19.40
CA ALA A 118 -2.77 -3.54 18.27
C ALA A 118 -2.86 -4.74 17.33
N SER A 119 -2.01 -5.75 17.50
CA SER A 119 -1.93 -6.89 16.59
C SER A 119 -2.78 -8.05 17.10
N LEU A 120 -3.52 -8.68 16.19
CA LEU A 120 -4.24 -9.93 16.45
C LEU A 120 -3.29 -11.12 16.64
N ASP A 121 -2.08 -11.01 16.10
CA ASP A 121 -0.99 -11.97 16.28
C ASP A 121 0.23 -11.23 16.86
N PRO A 122 0.54 -11.41 18.16
CA PRO A 122 1.69 -10.75 18.79
C PRO A 122 3.04 -11.14 18.18
N SER A 123 3.14 -12.30 17.51
CA SER A 123 4.36 -12.71 16.82
C SER A 123 4.56 -11.95 15.50
N ARG A 124 3.49 -11.35 14.97
CA ARG A 124 3.46 -10.59 13.71
C ARG A 124 2.88 -9.18 13.96
N PRO A 125 3.56 -8.34 14.73
CA PRO A 125 3.05 -7.00 15.05
C PRO A 125 3.01 -6.11 13.80
N ALA A 126 2.02 -5.22 13.74
CA ALA A 126 2.02 -4.14 12.75
C ALA A 126 3.21 -3.21 13.01
N ARG A 127 3.89 -2.78 11.94
CA ARG A 127 5.07 -1.91 11.96
C ARG A 127 4.89 -0.75 11.01
N LEU A 128 5.26 0.42 11.48
CA LEU A 128 5.24 1.66 10.72
C LEU A 128 6.67 2.08 10.38
N PHE A 129 6.92 2.39 9.11
CA PHE A 129 8.18 2.93 8.61
C PHE A 129 7.99 4.41 8.33
N LEU A 130 8.72 5.24 9.07
CA LEU A 130 8.64 6.68 8.97
C LEU A 130 9.73 7.22 8.05
N GLY A 131 9.32 7.82 6.93
CA GLY A 131 10.17 8.57 6.01
C GLY A 131 9.85 10.06 6.04
N GLU A 132 10.57 10.85 5.25
CA GLU A 132 10.29 12.28 5.09
C GLU A 132 8.98 12.49 4.32
N GLY A 133 7.93 12.88 5.05
CA GLY A 133 6.61 13.13 4.49
C GLY A 133 5.79 11.88 4.18
N VAL A 134 6.31 10.68 4.43
CA VAL A 134 5.65 9.41 4.19
C VAL A 134 5.68 8.51 5.42
N LEU A 135 4.58 7.81 5.66
CA LEU A 135 4.49 6.76 6.66
C LEU A 135 3.96 5.52 5.97
N GLY A 136 4.81 4.51 5.85
CA GLY A 136 4.50 3.24 5.20
C GLY A 136 4.52 2.08 6.19
N GLY A 137 4.34 0.85 5.67
CA GLY A 137 4.38 -0.38 6.45
C GLY A 137 3.04 -1.04 6.58
N ALA A 138 2.57 -1.25 7.80
CA ALA A 138 1.32 -1.95 8.06
C ALA A 138 0.51 -1.29 9.18
N ILE A 139 -0.81 -1.39 9.08
CA ILE A 139 -1.77 -1.09 10.15
C ILE A 139 -2.37 -2.40 10.69
N PRO A 140 -2.96 -2.41 11.89
CA PRO A 140 -3.55 -3.60 12.49
C PRO A 140 -4.58 -4.28 11.60
N GLY A 141 -4.47 -5.58 11.49
CA GLY A 141 -5.37 -6.44 10.72
C GLY A 141 -6.73 -6.65 11.37
N ALA A 142 -7.46 -7.65 10.86
CA ALA A 142 -8.79 -8.02 11.36
C ALA A 142 -9.05 -9.51 11.19
N THR A 143 -9.99 -10.01 11.96
CA THR A 143 -10.63 -11.29 11.70
C THR A 143 -11.95 -11.04 10.98
N ILE A 144 -12.08 -11.56 9.76
CA ILE A 144 -13.28 -11.44 8.94
C ILE A 144 -13.95 -12.80 8.85
N GLN A 145 -15.23 -12.82 9.04
CA GLN A 145 -16.09 -13.99 8.90
C GLN A 145 -17.48 -13.54 8.48
N PHE A 146 -18.10 -14.22 7.52
CA PHE A 146 -19.49 -13.98 7.15
C PHE A 146 -20.32 -15.23 7.45
N ASN A 147 -21.35 -15.10 8.27
CA ASN A 147 -22.17 -16.21 8.74
C ASN A 147 -23.41 -16.46 7.87
N GLY A 148 -23.22 -16.54 6.54
CA GLY A 148 -24.34 -16.82 5.64
C GLY A 148 -25.16 -15.58 5.33
N VAL A 149 -24.53 -14.47 5.06
CA VAL A 149 -25.13 -13.22 4.58
C VAL A 149 -25.78 -13.49 3.23
N ILE A 150 -27.07 -13.17 3.08
CA ILE A 150 -27.80 -13.36 1.84
C ILE A 150 -27.10 -12.59 0.72
N GLY A 151 -26.77 -13.29 -0.37
CA GLY A 151 -26.03 -12.75 -1.50
C GLY A 151 -24.51 -12.73 -1.37
N VAL A 152 -23.96 -12.76 -0.15
CA VAL A 152 -22.53 -12.85 0.11
C VAL A 152 -22.10 -14.29 0.43
N GLY A 153 -23.03 -15.10 0.93
CA GLY A 153 -22.75 -16.48 1.32
C GLY A 153 -22.07 -16.59 2.68
N LYS A 154 -21.57 -17.78 2.97
CA LYS A 154 -20.84 -18.11 4.19
C LYS A 154 -19.35 -18.05 3.90
N ILE A 155 -18.62 -17.20 4.59
CA ILE A 155 -17.17 -17.11 4.49
C ILE A 155 -16.56 -17.60 5.80
N PRO A 156 -15.65 -18.58 5.76
CA PRO A 156 -14.97 -19.06 6.95
C PRO A 156 -14.13 -17.95 7.59
N GLN A 157 -13.89 -18.08 8.89
CA GLN A 157 -13.06 -17.14 9.63
C GLN A 157 -11.66 -17.06 9.01
N THR A 158 -11.28 -15.86 8.59
CA THR A 158 -9.97 -15.54 8.06
C THR A 158 -9.36 -14.41 8.89
N THR A 159 -8.15 -14.63 9.42
CA THR A 159 -7.45 -13.63 10.23
C THR A 159 -6.30 -13.04 9.44
N PHE A 160 -6.34 -11.74 9.26
CA PHE A 160 -5.27 -10.94 8.68
C PHE A 160 -4.46 -10.32 9.82
N PRO A 161 -3.16 -10.61 9.95
CA PRO A 161 -2.36 -10.12 11.08
C PRO A 161 -2.21 -8.59 11.02
N TYR A 162 -2.09 -8.04 9.83
CA TYR A 162 -2.03 -6.61 9.52
C TYR A 162 -2.36 -6.39 8.05
N TYR A 163 -2.58 -5.14 7.64
CA TYR A 163 -2.79 -4.75 6.26
C TYR A 163 -1.66 -3.85 5.77
N PRO A 164 -1.14 -4.04 4.55
CA PRO A 164 -0.24 -3.09 3.90
C PRO A 164 -0.80 -1.66 3.98
N PHE A 165 0.05 -0.68 4.24
CA PHE A 165 -0.38 0.69 4.44
C PHE A 165 0.65 1.69 3.91
N ILE A 166 0.16 2.77 3.30
CA ILE A 166 0.97 3.93 2.93
C ILE A 166 0.17 5.21 3.12
N SER A 167 0.81 6.25 3.64
CA SER A 167 0.18 7.54 3.94
C SER A 167 1.17 8.69 3.83
N PHE A 168 0.65 9.91 3.75
CA PHE A 168 1.42 11.11 3.51
C PHE A 168 1.03 12.23 4.46
N SER A 169 2.00 13.04 4.89
CA SER A 169 1.75 14.22 5.74
C SER A 169 1.45 15.48 4.93
N SER A 170 1.79 15.50 3.65
CA SER A 170 1.46 16.57 2.72
C SER A 170 0.68 16.02 1.54
N LEU A 171 -0.49 16.57 1.27
CA LEU A 171 -1.41 16.07 0.26
C LEU A 171 -1.78 17.16 -0.75
N GLU A 172 -2.11 16.75 -1.97
CA GLU A 172 -2.69 17.61 -2.99
C GLU A 172 -4.21 17.47 -2.98
N THR A 173 -4.91 18.58 -2.98
CA THR A 173 -6.37 18.66 -2.96
C THR A 173 -6.95 19.44 -4.14
N ASP A 174 -6.13 19.74 -5.13
CA ASP A 174 -6.50 20.42 -6.35
C ASP A 174 -6.49 19.44 -7.52
N LEU A 175 -7.67 19.06 -8.02
CA LEU A 175 -7.82 18.12 -9.14
C LEU A 175 -7.14 18.61 -10.42
N THR A 176 -7.04 19.92 -10.60
CA THR A 176 -6.39 20.48 -11.82
C THR A 176 -4.90 20.14 -11.88
N LYS A 177 -4.25 19.95 -10.73
CA LYS A 177 -2.84 19.52 -10.65
C LYS A 177 -2.66 18.02 -10.79
N ILE A 178 -3.73 17.26 -10.52
CA ILE A 178 -3.74 15.79 -10.57
C ILE A 178 -4.14 15.31 -11.98
N ALA A 179 -4.81 16.16 -12.76
CA ALA A 179 -5.25 15.81 -14.10
C ALA A 179 -4.08 15.30 -14.94
N GLY A 180 -4.26 14.11 -15.55
CA GLY A 180 -3.20 13.45 -16.31
C GLY A 180 -3.49 11.99 -16.60
N THR A 181 -2.53 11.34 -17.25
CA THR A 181 -2.60 9.91 -17.55
C THR A 181 -1.56 9.16 -16.72
N TYR A 182 -1.99 8.07 -16.10
CA TYR A 182 -1.23 7.28 -15.15
C TYR A 182 -1.21 5.81 -15.55
N ASN A 183 -0.13 5.13 -15.18
CA ASN A 183 -0.07 3.68 -15.06
C ASN A 183 -0.51 3.32 -13.64
N GLN A 184 -1.41 2.37 -13.47
CA GLN A 184 -1.90 1.88 -12.20
C GLN A 184 -1.58 0.42 -12.04
N LEU A 185 -0.94 0.06 -10.93
CA LEU A 185 -0.76 -1.32 -10.49
C LEU A 185 -1.39 -1.50 -9.11
N GLY A 186 -2.07 -2.63 -8.89
CA GLY A 186 -2.74 -2.83 -7.63
C GLY A 186 -3.15 -4.27 -7.35
N TYR A 187 -3.68 -4.43 -6.15
CA TYR A 187 -4.16 -5.70 -5.62
C TYR A 187 -5.40 -5.46 -4.77
N HIS A 188 -6.47 -6.11 -5.15
CA HIS A 188 -7.72 -6.13 -4.39
C HIS A 188 -8.06 -7.57 -4.00
N GLN A 189 -9.00 -7.71 -3.08
CA GLN A 189 -9.60 -8.97 -2.69
C GLN A 189 -11.12 -8.85 -2.68
N VAL A 190 -11.79 -9.96 -2.96
CA VAL A 190 -13.27 -10.06 -2.94
C VAL A 190 -13.67 -10.98 -1.79
N PRO A 191 -14.03 -10.42 -0.62
CA PRO A 191 -14.41 -11.22 0.55
C PRO A 191 -15.52 -12.22 0.25
N SER A 192 -16.59 -11.83 -0.45
CA SER A 192 -17.71 -12.72 -0.83
C SER A 192 -17.31 -13.90 -1.72
N GLN A 193 -16.14 -13.83 -2.35
CA GLN A 193 -15.54 -14.90 -3.16
C GLN A 193 -14.36 -15.57 -2.44
N ASN A 194 -14.44 -15.70 -1.12
CA ASN A 194 -13.39 -16.30 -0.30
C ASN A 194 -12.02 -15.59 -0.46
N PHE A 195 -12.05 -14.25 -0.46
CA PHE A 195 -10.88 -13.39 -0.64
C PHE A 195 -10.14 -13.64 -1.95
N GLN A 196 -10.88 -13.97 -3.01
CA GLN A 196 -10.29 -14.11 -4.33
C GLN A 196 -9.48 -12.85 -4.67
N PRO A 197 -8.19 -13.01 -5.04
CA PRO A 197 -7.37 -11.87 -5.41
C PRO A 197 -7.76 -11.31 -6.79
N VAL A 198 -7.66 -10.00 -6.93
CA VAL A 198 -7.85 -9.27 -8.18
C VAL A 198 -6.61 -8.40 -8.41
N ALA A 199 -5.86 -8.70 -9.45
CA ALA A 199 -4.75 -7.86 -9.89
C ALA A 199 -5.28 -6.68 -10.72
N LEU A 200 -4.70 -5.51 -10.50
CA LEU A 200 -4.95 -4.33 -11.32
C LEU A 200 -3.69 -3.96 -12.10
N ASP A 201 -3.83 -3.88 -13.41
CA ASP A 201 -2.82 -3.35 -14.33
C ASP A 201 -3.59 -2.53 -15.38
N GLN A 202 -3.62 -1.22 -15.16
CA GLN A 202 -4.54 -0.33 -15.87
C GLN A 202 -3.82 0.93 -16.31
N LYS A 203 -4.39 1.57 -17.33
CA LYS A 203 -4.16 2.98 -17.65
C LYS A 203 -5.33 3.79 -17.09
N VAL A 204 -5.05 4.81 -16.32
CA VAL A 204 -6.05 5.71 -15.74
C VAL A 204 -5.82 7.11 -16.28
N THR A 205 -6.87 7.74 -16.83
CA THR A 205 -6.85 9.16 -17.19
C THR A 205 -7.80 9.91 -16.26
N ILE A 206 -7.29 10.88 -15.53
CA ILE A 206 -8.05 11.74 -14.62
C ILE A 206 -8.13 13.12 -15.26
N ASN A 207 -9.34 13.67 -15.39
CA ASN A 207 -9.58 15.00 -15.91
C ASN A 207 -9.67 16.05 -14.79
N ALA A 208 -9.51 17.33 -15.13
CA ALA A 208 -9.54 18.42 -14.16
C ALA A 208 -10.91 18.61 -13.47
N ASP A 209 -11.98 18.11 -14.06
CA ASP A 209 -13.33 18.09 -13.48
C ASP A 209 -13.59 16.88 -12.55
N GLY A 210 -12.58 16.05 -12.36
CA GLY A 210 -12.65 14.84 -11.55
C GLY A 210 -13.19 13.61 -12.28
N SER A 211 -13.67 13.75 -13.51
CA SER A 211 -14.04 12.58 -14.32
C SER A 211 -12.78 11.75 -14.62
N TYR A 212 -12.93 10.42 -14.66
CA TYR A 212 -11.81 9.53 -14.95
C TYR A 212 -12.22 8.33 -15.77
N VAL A 213 -11.26 7.78 -16.50
CA VAL A 213 -11.42 6.60 -17.33
C VAL A 213 -10.31 5.61 -17.01
N GLU A 214 -10.67 4.38 -16.74
CA GLU A 214 -9.78 3.25 -16.56
C GLU A 214 -9.81 2.35 -17.79
N THR A 215 -8.64 1.90 -18.20
CA THR A 215 -8.48 0.93 -19.30
C THR A 215 -7.62 -0.20 -18.81
N ASP A 216 -8.21 -1.38 -18.68
CA ASP A 216 -7.53 -2.59 -18.26
C ASP A 216 -6.55 -3.08 -19.32
N ASN A 217 -5.30 -3.33 -18.92
CA ASN A 217 -4.26 -3.86 -19.80
C ASN A 217 -4.37 -5.38 -20.01
N PHE A 218 -5.17 -6.08 -19.20
CA PHE A 218 -5.45 -7.51 -19.39
C PHE A 218 -6.57 -7.77 -20.40
N GLY A 219 -7.32 -6.74 -20.78
CA GLY A 219 -8.54 -6.83 -21.59
C GLY A 219 -9.74 -7.42 -20.85
N LYS A 220 -9.57 -7.81 -19.59
CA LYS A 220 -10.62 -8.32 -18.70
C LYS A 220 -10.11 -8.37 -17.26
N LYS A 221 -11.02 -8.24 -16.30
CA LYS A 221 -10.71 -8.49 -14.89
C LYS A 221 -10.23 -9.91 -14.67
N ASN A 222 -9.45 -10.11 -13.62
CA ASN A 222 -9.08 -11.43 -13.13
C ASN A 222 -10.36 -12.29 -12.97
N GLY A 223 -10.37 -13.49 -13.55
CA GLY A 223 -11.58 -14.30 -13.64
C GLY A 223 -12.36 -14.20 -14.96
N GLY A 224 -11.91 -13.39 -15.93
CA GLY A 224 -12.41 -13.41 -17.31
C GLY A 224 -13.63 -12.53 -17.60
N GLN A 225 -14.07 -11.74 -16.63
CA GLN A 225 -15.14 -10.76 -16.85
C GLN A 225 -14.55 -9.49 -17.50
N PRO A 226 -15.18 -8.94 -18.54
CA PRO A 226 -14.80 -7.63 -19.05
C PRO A 226 -14.94 -6.57 -17.93
N LEU A 227 -14.00 -5.62 -17.87
CA LEU A 227 -14.25 -4.41 -17.10
C LEU A 227 -15.54 -3.78 -17.62
N ALA A 228 -16.51 -3.56 -16.74
CA ALA A 228 -17.59 -2.65 -17.06
C ALA A 228 -16.96 -1.31 -17.44
N SER A 229 -17.41 -0.71 -18.54
CA SER A 229 -16.93 0.60 -18.95
C SER A 229 -17.17 1.57 -17.79
N SER A 230 -16.13 1.99 -17.11
CA SER A 230 -16.17 2.84 -15.94
C SER A 230 -16.88 4.19 -16.21
N ALA A 231 -16.83 4.63 -17.44
CA ALA A 231 -17.44 5.89 -17.89
C ALA A 231 -18.97 6.00 -17.66
N THR A 232 -19.67 4.89 -17.47
CA THR A 232 -21.12 4.89 -17.28
C THR A 232 -21.56 4.66 -15.84
N VAL A 233 -20.64 4.27 -14.95
CA VAL A 233 -20.99 3.82 -13.59
C VAL A 233 -20.25 4.63 -12.52
N ASN A 234 -19.03 5.07 -12.79
CA ASN A 234 -18.25 5.84 -11.83
C ASN A 234 -18.61 7.33 -11.93
N GLN A 235 -18.81 7.94 -10.77
CA GLN A 235 -19.02 9.38 -10.69
C GLN A 235 -17.66 10.11 -10.63
N PRO A 236 -17.62 11.40 -11.01
CA PRO A 236 -16.40 12.19 -10.87
C PRO A 236 -15.88 12.20 -9.42
N PHE A 237 -14.58 12.27 -9.27
CA PHE A 237 -13.95 12.49 -7.98
C PHE A 237 -14.39 13.83 -7.38
N THR A 238 -14.76 13.80 -6.11
CA THR A 238 -15.05 14.99 -5.30
C THR A 238 -14.22 14.97 -4.03
N LEU A 239 -13.78 16.14 -3.58
CA LEU A 239 -13.03 16.25 -2.33
C LEU A 239 -13.91 15.84 -1.15
N ARG A 240 -13.40 14.97 -0.29
CA ARG A 240 -14.08 14.56 0.94
C ARG A 240 -14.12 15.69 1.96
N PRO A 241 -15.20 15.84 2.73
CA PRO A 241 -15.30 16.88 3.76
C PRO A 241 -14.47 16.55 5.02
N ASP A 242 -14.15 15.28 5.24
CA ASP A 242 -13.49 14.76 6.45
C ASP A 242 -12.01 14.40 6.27
N ALA A 243 -11.52 14.46 5.03
CA ALA A 243 -10.13 14.12 4.71
C ALA A 243 -9.66 14.84 3.44
N PRO A 244 -8.36 15.18 3.34
CA PRO A 244 -7.74 15.69 2.12
C PRO A 244 -7.53 14.55 1.09
N ALA A 245 -8.61 13.95 0.67
CA ALA A 245 -8.67 12.85 -0.30
C ALA A 245 -9.92 13.03 -1.17
N PHE A 246 -9.90 12.46 -2.37
CA PHE A 246 -11.04 12.52 -3.28
C PHE A 246 -11.80 11.20 -3.24
N GLN A 247 -13.11 11.26 -3.43
CA GLN A 247 -13.98 10.09 -3.45
C GLN A 247 -14.86 10.10 -4.69
N SER A 248 -15.06 8.91 -5.25
CA SER A 248 -15.99 8.60 -6.31
C SER A 248 -16.81 7.38 -5.93
N LEU A 249 -17.97 7.19 -6.53
CA LEU A 249 -18.61 5.89 -6.55
C LEU A 249 -17.85 5.01 -7.55
N ASP A 250 -17.51 3.81 -7.11
CA ASP A 250 -16.85 2.78 -7.91
C ASP A 250 -17.66 1.49 -7.82
N TYR A 251 -18.70 1.42 -8.66
CA TYR A 251 -19.68 0.34 -8.62
C TYR A 251 -19.23 -0.87 -9.43
N GLN A 252 -18.92 -1.96 -8.74
CA GLN A 252 -18.50 -3.23 -9.34
C GLN A 252 -19.20 -4.41 -8.64
N PRO A 253 -20.52 -4.55 -8.79
CA PRO A 253 -21.29 -5.51 -8.01
C PRO A 253 -20.88 -6.96 -8.33
N GLN A 254 -20.69 -7.73 -7.27
CA GLN A 254 -20.44 -9.16 -7.33
C GLN A 254 -21.77 -9.95 -7.42
N ILE A 255 -22.89 -9.31 -7.10
CA ILE A 255 -24.23 -9.86 -7.24
C ILE A 255 -24.89 -9.30 -8.52
N PRO A 256 -25.67 -10.10 -9.27
CA PRO A 256 -26.33 -9.63 -10.48
C PRO A 256 -27.10 -8.31 -10.25
N PRO A 257 -27.06 -7.37 -11.19
CA PRO A 257 -27.68 -6.04 -11.06
C PRO A 257 -29.18 -6.03 -10.80
N THR A 258 -29.88 -7.13 -11.11
CA THR A 258 -31.32 -7.29 -10.86
C THR A 258 -31.69 -7.32 -9.38
N LEU A 259 -30.71 -7.58 -8.50
CA LEU A 259 -30.89 -7.61 -7.04
C LEU A 259 -30.25 -6.42 -6.32
N ALA A 260 -29.28 -5.77 -6.95
CA ALA A 260 -28.67 -4.54 -6.45
C ALA A 260 -29.28 -3.36 -7.19
N ALA A 261 -30.33 -2.74 -6.63
CA ALA A 261 -30.63 -1.38 -7.03
C ALA A 261 -29.35 -0.54 -6.82
N LEU A 262 -29.05 0.35 -7.76
CA LEU A 262 -27.93 1.31 -7.64
C LEU A 262 -28.19 2.26 -6.46
N ASP A 263 -28.02 1.76 -5.26
CA ASP A 263 -28.06 2.55 -4.04
C ASP A 263 -26.62 3.02 -3.75
N PRO A 264 -26.33 4.32 -3.88
CA PRO A 264 -24.98 4.85 -3.63
C PRO A 264 -24.43 4.51 -2.24
N ALA A 265 -25.32 4.31 -1.25
CA ALA A 265 -24.91 3.91 0.10
C ALA A 265 -24.36 2.47 0.16
N LYS A 266 -24.68 1.64 -0.85
CA LYS A 266 -24.33 0.22 -0.93
C LYS A 266 -23.32 -0.07 -2.04
N ALA A 267 -22.87 0.94 -2.73
CA ALA A 267 -21.84 0.84 -3.76
C ALA A 267 -20.45 0.94 -3.13
N GLY A 268 -19.50 0.23 -3.72
CA GLY A 268 -18.08 0.44 -3.45
C GLY A 268 -17.68 1.88 -3.78
N LYS A 269 -16.63 2.36 -3.14
CA LYS A 269 -16.10 3.71 -3.30
C LYS A 269 -14.65 3.64 -3.72
N GLY A 270 -14.31 4.38 -4.76
CA GLY A 270 -12.94 4.70 -5.11
C GLY A 270 -12.47 5.93 -4.33
N ILE A 271 -11.35 5.83 -3.62
CA ILE A 271 -10.78 6.95 -2.88
C ILE A 271 -9.37 7.19 -3.40
N LEU A 272 -9.14 8.39 -3.93
CA LEU A 272 -7.85 8.83 -4.43
C LEU A 272 -7.17 9.72 -3.38
N ILE A 273 -6.00 9.31 -2.94
CA ILE A 273 -5.13 10.00 -1.98
C ILE A 273 -3.89 10.42 -2.74
N VAL A 274 -3.55 11.71 -2.75
CA VAL A 274 -2.41 12.19 -3.53
C VAL A 274 -1.37 12.84 -2.63
N GLY A 275 -0.32 12.08 -2.30
CA GLY A 275 0.81 12.56 -1.54
C GLY A 275 1.67 13.54 -2.35
N LYS A 276 2.36 14.43 -1.63
CA LYS A 276 3.42 15.30 -2.19
C LYS A 276 4.75 14.91 -1.58
N LEU A 277 5.60 14.24 -2.35
CA LEU A 277 6.93 13.80 -1.96
C LEU A 277 7.97 14.25 -2.98
N ARG A 278 9.07 14.82 -2.55
CA ARG A 278 10.19 15.21 -3.42
C ARG A 278 9.76 16.03 -4.64
N ASN A 279 8.83 16.97 -4.43
CA ASN A 279 8.22 17.80 -5.47
C ASN A 279 7.46 16.99 -6.56
N GLN A 280 7.07 15.77 -6.27
CA GLN A 280 6.25 14.93 -7.15
C GLN A 280 4.93 14.55 -6.49
N LEU A 281 3.92 14.31 -7.30
CA LEU A 281 2.66 13.75 -6.86
C LEU A 281 2.78 12.23 -6.77
N VAL A 282 2.23 11.68 -5.70
CA VAL A 282 2.23 10.24 -5.40
C VAL A 282 0.78 9.80 -5.20
N PRO A 283 0.06 9.48 -6.27
CA PRO A 283 -1.32 9.05 -6.16
C PRO A 283 -1.42 7.60 -5.70
N VAL A 284 -2.21 7.37 -4.67
CA VAL A 284 -2.64 6.07 -4.17
C VAL A 284 -4.14 5.99 -4.29
N PHE A 285 -4.65 4.93 -4.87
CA PHE A 285 -6.07 4.69 -4.99
C PHE A 285 -6.44 3.48 -4.14
N ILE A 286 -7.45 3.62 -3.31
CA ILE A 286 -8.05 2.50 -2.59
C ILE A 286 -9.48 2.30 -3.05
N ARG A 287 -9.90 1.06 -3.12
CA ARG A 287 -11.30 0.71 -3.26
C ARG A 287 -11.82 0.22 -1.93
N THR A 288 -12.83 0.90 -1.42
CA THR A 288 -13.57 0.54 -0.21
C THR A 288 -14.86 -0.14 -0.64
N GLY A 289 -14.90 -1.45 -0.51
CA GLY A 289 -16.08 -2.24 -0.86
C GLY A 289 -17.24 -2.01 0.11
N ALA A 290 -18.42 -2.42 -0.32
CA ALA A 290 -19.63 -2.38 0.48
C ALA A 290 -20.36 -3.73 0.43
N ALA A 291 -20.68 -4.28 1.59
CA ALA A 291 -21.54 -5.45 1.71
C ALA A 291 -22.74 -5.11 2.61
N ASN A 292 -23.94 -5.41 2.13
CA ASN A 292 -25.16 -5.22 2.88
C ASN A 292 -25.90 -6.55 3.04
N ALA A 293 -26.05 -6.99 4.27
CA ALA A 293 -26.81 -8.19 4.64
C ALA A 293 -28.16 -7.87 5.26
N ASP A 294 -28.41 -6.61 5.57
CA ASP A 294 -29.61 -6.21 6.28
C ASP A 294 -30.77 -6.01 5.32
N LEU A 295 -31.72 -6.95 5.34
CA LEU A 295 -32.91 -6.91 4.51
C LEU A 295 -33.85 -5.76 4.87
N THR A 296 -33.72 -5.18 6.07
CA THR A 296 -34.53 -4.00 6.46
C THR A 296 -34.06 -2.73 5.77
N GLN A 297 -32.77 -2.75 5.29
CA GLN A 297 -32.15 -1.67 4.54
C GLN A 297 -32.31 -1.84 3.02
N GLY A 298 -33.17 -2.77 2.57
CA GLY A 298 -33.42 -3.08 1.17
C GLY A 298 -32.76 -4.41 0.72
N PRO A 299 -32.73 -4.70 -0.59
CA PRO A 299 -32.23 -5.97 -1.07
C PRO A 299 -30.75 -6.17 -0.72
N PRO A 300 -30.32 -7.41 -0.45
CA PRO A 300 -28.92 -7.72 -0.19
C PRO A 300 -28.07 -7.32 -1.38
N SER A 301 -26.90 -6.79 -1.11
CA SER A 301 -25.93 -6.45 -2.14
C SER A 301 -24.50 -6.77 -1.67
N ALA A 302 -23.67 -7.22 -2.58
CA ALA A 302 -22.24 -7.32 -2.37
C ALA A 302 -21.52 -6.59 -3.51
N ASP A 303 -20.90 -5.51 -3.15
CA ASP A 303 -19.93 -4.77 -3.97
C ASP A 303 -18.64 -4.65 -3.15
N ASP A 304 -18.20 -5.80 -2.63
CA ASP A 304 -17.27 -5.91 -1.52
C ASP A 304 -15.79 -6.08 -1.95
N GLU A 305 -15.49 -6.01 -3.25
CA GLU A 305 -14.10 -5.92 -3.70
C GLU A 305 -13.41 -4.71 -3.05
N SER A 306 -12.28 -4.95 -2.39
CA SER A 306 -11.54 -3.95 -1.64
C SER A 306 -10.04 -4.13 -1.80
N GLY A 307 -9.29 -3.02 -1.76
CA GLY A 307 -7.85 -3.11 -1.87
C GLY A 307 -7.16 -1.77 -2.13
N ILE A 308 -5.91 -1.87 -2.57
CA ILE A 308 -5.03 -0.72 -2.81
C ILE A 308 -4.37 -0.83 -4.17
N SER A 309 -4.20 0.31 -4.82
CA SER A 309 -3.40 0.44 -6.03
C SER A 309 -2.54 1.70 -5.98
N PHE A 310 -1.46 1.68 -6.73
CA PHE A 310 -0.50 2.75 -6.85
C PHE A 310 -0.46 3.28 -8.29
N LEU A 311 -0.52 4.59 -8.44
CA LEU A 311 -0.52 5.26 -9.74
C LEU A 311 0.80 6.00 -9.94
N SER A 312 1.31 5.97 -11.17
CA SER A 312 2.51 6.70 -11.59
C SER A 312 2.24 7.40 -12.91
N PRO A 313 2.67 8.65 -13.10
CA PRO A 313 2.53 9.33 -14.39
C PRO A 313 3.14 8.50 -15.52
N GLN A 314 2.56 8.57 -16.73
CA GLN A 314 3.13 7.94 -17.94
C GLN A 314 4.34 8.74 -18.44
N THR A 315 5.39 8.78 -17.62
CA THR A 315 6.65 9.47 -17.92
C THR A 315 7.78 8.45 -17.91
N ALA A 316 8.63 8.50 -18.94
CA ALA A 316 9.76 7.60 -19.05
C ALA A 316 10.72 7.74 -17.85
N ILE A 317 11.23 6.61 -17.37
CA ILE A 317 12.11 6.49 -16.22
C ILE A 317 13.50 6.10 -16.73
N ALA A 318 14.52 6.85 -16.35
CA ALA A 318 15.91 6.51 -16.69
C ALA A 318 16.40 5.37 -15.78
N GLN A 319 17.12 4.43 -16.36
CA GLN A 319 17.79 3.37 -15.60
C GLN A 319 18.70 3.98 -14.52
N GLY A 320 18.62 3.46 -13.31
CA GLY A 320 19.37 3.94 -12.16
C GLY A 320 18.80 5.16 -11.44
N SER A 321 17.81 5.87 -12.01
CA SER A 321 17.19 7.02 -11.35
C SER A 321 16.37 6.63 -10.10
N GLN A 322 16.04 5.35 -9.96
CA GLN A 322 15.30 4.79 -8.83
C GLN A 322 16.19 3.93 -7.91
N ASN A 323 17.52 4.04 -8.06
CA ASN A 323 18.43 3.34 -7.16
C ASN A 323 18.19 3.73 -5.71
N GLY A 324 18.19 2.74 -4.80
CA GLY A 324 18.02 2.96 -3.38
C GLY A 324 17.39 1.80 -2.65
N GLU A 325 17.15 2.03 -1.37
CA GLU A 325 16.50 1.08 -0.48
C GLU A 325 15.07 1.53 -0.16
N TYR A 326 14.14 0.59 -0.22
CA TYR A 326 12.71 0.81 -0.01
C TYR A 326 12.18 -0.19 1.00
N THR A 327 11.16 0.19 1.75
CA THR A 327 10.43 -0.71 2.63
C THR A 327 8.95 -0.70 2.32
N GLY A 328 8.30 -1.83 2.53
CA GLY A 328 6.88 -1.98 2.33
C GLY A 328 6.35 -3.30 2.87
N VAL A 329 5.13 -3.61 2.51
CA VAL A 329 4.46 -4.88 2.82
C VAL A 329 3.83 -5.41 1.55
N ASP A 330 3.91 -6.72 1.34
CA ASP A 330 3.34 -7.36 0.16
C ASP A 330 1.93 -7.90 0.37
N SER A 331 1.30 -8.34 -0.72
CA SER A 331 -0.04 -8.94 -0.73
C SER A 331 -0.14 -10.28 0.01
N ALA A 332 0.99 -10.91 0.33
CA ALA A 332 1.07 -12.11 1.17
C ALA A 332 1.33 -11.77 2.66
N PHE A 333 1.20 -10.49 3.02
CA PHE A 333 1.40 -9.98 4.38
C PHE A 333 2.81 -10.22 4.92
N ASN A 334 3.84 -10.06 4.09
CA ASN A 334 5.23 -10.06 4.53
C ASN A 334 5.83 -8.67 4.40
N TYR A 335 6.65 -8.28 5.36
CA TYR A 335 7.48 -7.10 5.23
C TYR A 335 8.52 -7.29 4.12
N ARG A 336 8.76 -6.24 3.36
CA ARG A 336 9.75 -6.27 2.27
C ARG A 336 10.75 -5.13 2.41
N ALA A 337 12.02 -5.48 2.39
CA ALA A 337 13.09 -4.57 2.05
C ALA A 337 13.42 -4.79 0.56
N THR A 338 13.42 -3.72 -0.20
CA THR A 338 13.68 -3.76 -1.65
C THR A 338 14.90 -2.91 -1.96
N ALA A 339 15.91 -3.50 -2.54
CA ALA A 339 17.09 -2.80 -3.06
C ALA A 339 16.98 -2.71 -4.60
N LEU A 340 17.06 -1.48 -5.13
CA LEU A 340 17.14 -1.21 -6.56
C LEU A 340 18.54 -0.72 -6.91
N VAL A 341 19.21 -1.39 -7.84
CA VAL A 341 20.57 -1.04 -8.30
C VAL A 341 20.68 -1.25 -9.81
N GLY A 342 20.71 -0.16 -10.55
CA GLY A 342 20.82 -0.18 -12.02
C GLY A 342 19.63 -0.90 -12.67
N ALA A 343 19.86 -2.07 -13.24
CA ALA A 343 18.85 -2.92 -13.87
C ALA A 343 18.52 -4.15 -13.01
N GLN A 344 18.67 -4.06 -11.70
CA GLN A 344 18.36 -5.16 -10.78
C GLN A 344 17.49 -4.69 -9.62
N ALA A 345 16.57 -5.54 -9.19
CA ALA A 345 15.81 -5.38 -7.96
C ALA A 345 15.94 -6.66 -7.12
N THR A 346 16.09 -6.48 -5.82
CA THR A 346 16.04 -7.58 -4.85
C THR A 346 15.03 -7.24 -3.78
N LEU A 347 14.00 -8.06 -3.65
CA LEU A 347 13.01 -7.98 -2.59
C LEU A 347 13.28 -9.11 -1.59
N LEU A 348 13.48 -8.79 -0.33
CA LEU A 348 13.73 -9.76 0.73
C LEU A 348 12.84 -9.50 1.95
N ASP A 349 12.62 -10.54 2.75
CA ASP A 349 12.03 -10.36 4.07
C ASP A 349 13.13 -9.85 5.02
N PRO A 350 13.01 -8.61 5.54
CA PRO A 350 14.05 -8.02 6.38
C PRO A 350 14.18 -8.71 7.75
N PHE A 351 13.16 -9.45 8.21
CA PHE A 351 13.18 -10.20 9.46
C PHE A 351 13.66 -11.64 9.27
N ASN A 352 13.77 -12.09 8.03
CA ASN A 352 14.16 -13.45 7.70
C ASN A 352 15.04 -13.51 6.43
N ALA A 353 16.05 -12.67 6.40
CA ALA A 353 16.96 -12.51 5.25
C ALA A 353 17.72 -13.79 4.86
N SER A 354 17.74 -14.80 5.74
CA SER A 354 18.36 -16.10 5.47
C SER A 354 17.47 -17.04 4.64
N GLN A 355 16.17 -16.77 4.49
CA GLN A 355 15.26 -17.60 3.72
C GLN A 355 15.29 -17.22 2.23
N ALA A 356 16.07 -17.96 1.45
CA ALA A 356 16.12 -17.79 -0.01
C ALA A 356 14.75 -17.88 -0.70
N ALA A 357 13.84 -18.69 -0.17
CA ALA A 357 12.49 -18.86 -0.72
C ALA A 357 11.61 -17.59 -0.64
N LEU A 358 11.93 -16.65 0.26
CA LEU A 358 11.23 -15.37 0.39
C LEU A 358 11.94 -14.23 -0.36
N THR A 359 13.08 -14.50 -0.98
CA THR A 359 13.86 -13.51 -1.74
C THR A 359 13.46 -13.58 -3.21
N ARG A 360 13.13 -12.43 -3.78
CA ARG A 360 12.88 -12.26 -5.22
C ARG A 360 14.01 -11.43 -5.81
N ALA A 361 14.79 -12.04 -6.70
CA ALA A 361 15.80 -11.33 -7.49
C ALA A 361 15.24 -11.13 -8.91
N LEU A 362 15.22 -9.91 -9.39
CA LEU A 362 14.58 -9.51 -10.62
C LEU A 362 15.55 -8.74 -11.51
N ASN A 363 15.56 -9.04 -12.81
CA ASN A 363 16.16 -8.21 -13.83
C ASN A 363 15.13 -7.22 -14.37
N LEU A 364 15.50 -5.95 -14.44
CA LEU A 364 14.64 -4.85 -14.86
C LEU A 364 14.90 -4.49 -16.32
N ASP A 365 13.85 -4.40 -17.12
CA ASP A 365 13.91 -3.95 -18.51
C ASP A 365 13.36 -2.52 -18.62
N PHE A 366 14.24 -1.58 -18.90
CA PHE A 366 13.96 -0.16 -19.07
C PHE A 366 13.64 0.24 -20.52
N THR A 367 13.32 -0.70 -21.40
CA THR A 367 12.87 -0.36 -22.78
C THR A 367 11.52 0.34 -22.79
N GLN A 368 10.70 0.15 -21.76
CA GLN A 368 9.46 0.85 -21.45
C GLN A 368 8.56 1.02 -22.68
N LYS A 369 8.03 -0.08 -23.20
CA LYS A 369 7.02 -0.06 -24.27
C LYS A 369 5.83 0.83 -23.91
N VAL A 370 5.51 0.92 -22.61
CA VAL A 370 4.61 1.91 -22.02
C VAL A 370 5.47 2.83 -21.16
N PRO A 371 5.47 4.16 -21.40
CA PRO A 371 6.27 5.10 -20.62
C PRO A 371 5.96 4.98 -19.11
N GLY A 372 7.01 4.91 -18.27
CA GLY A 372 6.88 4.79 -16.83
C GLY A 372 6.63 3.36 -16.32
N VAL A 373 6.53 2.36 -17.19
CA VAL A 373 6.42 0.95 -16.80
C VAL A 373 7.75 0.24 -17.06
N VAL A 374 8.40 -0.23 -16.01
CA VAL A 374 9.60 -1.08 -16.09
C VAL A 374 9.18 -2.53 -15.92
N THR A 375 9.40 -3.35 -16.95
CA THR A 375 9.06 -4.77 -16.90
C THR A 375 10.15 -5.59 -16.24
N THR A 376 9.80 -6.75 -15.67
CA THR A 376 10.77 -7.60 -14.95
C THR A 376 10.65 -9.06 -15.34
N VAL A 377 11.78 -9.75 -15.25
CA VAL A 377 11.87 -11.21 -15.26
C VAL A 377 12.60 -11.66 -13.99
N HIS A 378 12.26 -12.83 -13.47
CA HIS A 378 13.01 -13.42 -12.38
C HIS A 378 14.47 -13.69 -12.83
N ALA A 379 15.44 -13.42 -11.97
CA ALA A 379 16.86 -13.51 -12.33
C ALA A 379 17.33 -14.95 -12.61
N ASP A 380 16.63 -15.93 -12.07
CA ASP A 380 16.85 -17.37 -12.32
C ASP A 380 16.10 -17.90 -13.56
N ALA A 381 15.12 -17.14 -14.07
CA ALA A 381 14.41 -17.46 -15.30
C ALA A 381 15.19 -16.91 -16.50
N ALA A 382 16.18 -17.64 -17.00
CA ALA A 382 17.13 -17.19 -18.03
C ALA A 382 16.51 -16.73 -19.38
N SER A 383 15.18 -16.92 -19.62
CA SER A 383 14.52 -16.53 -20.87
C SER A 383 12.99 -16.58 -20.84
N GLY A 384 12.36 -16.42 -19.67
CA GLY A 384 10.89 -16.39 -19.56
C GLY A 384 10.29 -15.04 -20.02
N PRO A 385 8.97 -15.01 -20.32
CA PRO A 385 8.28 -13.75 -20.56
C PRO A 385 8.34 -12.87 -19.31
N ALA A 386 8.35 -11.55 -19.50
CA ALA A 386 8.24 -10.61 -18.38
C ALA A 386 6.88 -10.80 -17.68
N THR A 387 6.91 -11.15 -16.40
CA THR A 387 5.71 -11.38 -15.59
C THR A 387 5.43 -10.22 -14.63
N GLY A 388 6.45 -9.44 -14.29
CA GLY A 388 6.35 -8.35 -13.34
C GLY A 388 6.45 -6.97 -13.99
N LYS A 389 5.87 -5.97 -13.29
CA LYS A 389 5.88 -4.57 -13.67
C LYS A 389 6.15 -3.70 -12.45
N PHE A 390 7.07 -2.74 -12.59
CA PHE A 390 7.25 -1.63 -11.65
C PHE A 390 6.73 -0.34 -12.24
N VAL A 391 6.16 0.49 -11.39
CA VAL A 391 5.87 1.90 -11.64
C VAL A 391 6.37 2.74 -10.46
N PHE A 392 6.85 3.98 -10.72
CA PHE A 392 7.55 4.78 -9.71
C PHE A 392 7.10 6.25 -9.77
N THR A 393 6.97 6.89 -8.60
CA THR A 393 6.87 8.35 -8.47
C THR A 393 7.20 8.79 -7.04
N GLY A 394 7.90 9.92 -6.88
CA GLY A 394 8.17 10.55 -5.58
C GLY A 394 8.99 9.73 -4.59
N GLY A 395 9.72 8.71 -5.03
CA GLY A 395 10.41 7.78 -4.14
C GLY A 395 9.50 6.68 -3.56
N VAL A 396 8.40 6.40 -4.24
CA VAL A 396 7.51 5.27 -3.98
C VAL A 396 7.42 4.43 -5.24
N PHE A 397 7.30 3.13 -5.10
CA PHE A 397 7.01 2.23 -6.20
C PHE A 397 5.80 1.35 -5.92
N GLY A 398 5.11 0.94 -6.99
CA GLY A 398 4.22 -0.21 -7.02
C GLY A 398 4.85 -1.32 -7.86
N PHE A 399 4.83 -2.54 -7.39
CA PHE A 399 5.29 -3.73 -8.11
C PHE A 399 4.21 -4.80 -8.13
N LEU A 400 3.83 -5.22 -9.33
CA LEU A 400 2.89 -6.32 -9.58
C LEU A 400 3.61 -7.43 -10.35
N ASP A 401 3.54 -8.66 -9.85
CA ASP A 401 4.04 -9.86 -10.53
C ASP A 401 2.89 -10.84 -10.79
N MET A 402 2.72 -11.21 -12.04
CA MET A 402 1.67 -12.09 -12.56
C MET A 402 2.21 -13.46 -12.96
N ALA A 403 3.34 -13.89 -12.42
CA ALA A 403 3.87 -15.25 -12.65
C ALA A 403 2.86 -16.33 -12.24
N ASP A 404 2.11 -16.09 -11.18
CA ASP A 404 0.93 -16.87 -10.80
C ASP A 404 -0.31 -15.97 -10.91
N THR A 405 -1.09 -16.17 -11.95
CA THR A 405 -2.31 -15.38 -12.20
C THR A 405 -3.45 -15.70 -11.23
N SER A 406 -3.41 -16.85 -10.57
CA SER A 406 -4.39 -17.21 -9.53
C SER A 406 -4.08 -16.60 -8.18
N ASN A 407 -2.83 -16.22 -7.94
CA ASN A 407 -2.34 -15.58 -6.72
C ASN A 407 -1.30 -14.50 -7.07
N PRO A 408 -1.72 -13.38 -7.66
CA PRO A 408 -0.83 -12.30 -8.07
C PRO A 408 -0.10 -11.72 -6.85
N TYR A 409 1.17 -11.38 -7.04
CA TYR A 409 1.98 -10.73 -6.02
C TYR A 409 1.98 -9.23 -6.24
N PHE A 410 1.70 -8.47 -5.18
CA PHE A 410 1.75 -7.01 -5.22
C PHE A 410 2.45 -6.46 -3.97
N THR A 411 3.22 -5.40 -4.15
CA THR A 411 3.78 -4.62 -3.03
C THR A 411 3.92 -3.16 -3.41
N VAL A 412 3.72 -2.30 -2.41
CA VAL A 412 4.08 -0.88 -2.46
C VAL A 412 5.26 -0.67 -1.53
N GLY A 413 6.31 -0.03 -2.04
CA GLY A 413 7.49 0.30 -1.27
C GLY A 413 7.76 1.80 -1.26
N ALA A 414 8.07 2.34 -0.08
CA ALA A 414 8.51 3.72 0.08
C ALA A 414 10.02 3.78 0.32
N PHE A 415 10.64 4.78 -0.29
CA PHE A 415 12.08 5.03 -0.17
C PHE A 415 12.45 5.36 1.27
N VAL A 416 13.45 4.68 1.79
CA VAL A 416 13.99 4.91 3.14
C VAL A 416 15.43 5.41 3.10
N GLN A 417 16.11 5.23 1.94
CA GLN A 417 17.47 5.74 1.75
C GLN A 417 17.85 5.83 0.26
#